data_ecb1f8e88e269d9617c99c22be9e368b
#
_entry.id   ecb1f8e88e269d9617c99c22be9e368b
#
_cell.length_a   1.000
_cell.length_b   1.000
_cell.length_c   1.000
_cell.angle_alpha   90.00
_cell.angle_beta   90.00
_cell.angle_gamma   90.00
#
_symmetry.space_group_name_H-M   'P 1'
#
loop_
_entity.id
_entity.type
_entity.pdbx_description
1 polymer ?
#
loop_
_entity_poly.entity_id
_entity_poly.type
_entity_poly.pdbx_seq_one_letter_code
_entity_poly.pdbx_strand_id
1 'polypeptide(L)'
;NTGTSISFVPDSQYFETIKIDKSNLKHLLKAKAVLCPGLTIEFHDDKKNEKISWNYENGLVSYLSESSGDIELLLEESISCSKLGDDNALDFVLNWSTKPAKNLMNESYVNLIPTAQGGSHMNGFKAGLLESVKEFCEFRNLIPKGLKITADDVVQHSTFIISSKLTNPQFAGQTKERLDSKDHQAFVNSTTKDILSIWFNQHTEEGEKLAELAIASAQARTKETKVVDRKKTFQGPALPGKLSDCNSTDLNETELFFVEGDSAGGSAKQSRERKFQAIMPLRGKILNTWDLESAEIIKSVEIKDIATAIGVNPGSADIDSLRYGKICILADADSDGLHIATLLCALCLRHYKPLILAGHIYVAMPPLFRID
;
A
#
# COMPACT_ATOMS: atom_id res chain seq x y z
N ASN A 1 -28.76 16.94 -33.53
CA ASN A 1 -28.41 16.70 -32.12
C ASN A 1 -28.38 15.19 -31.90
N THR A 2 -27.24 14.67 -31.49
CA THR A 2 -27.04 13.28 -31.08
C THR A 2 -26.89 13.25 -29.55
N GLY A 3 -27.52 12.29 -28.90
CA GLY A 3 -27.41 12.16 -27.44
C GLY A 3 -28.02 10.85 -26.96
N THR A 4 -27.67 10.46 -25.73
CA THR A 4 -28.20 9.28 -25.05
C THR A 4 -28.76 9.70 -23.70
N SER A 5 -29.94 9.19 -23.36
CA SER A 5 -30.55 9.34 -22.04
C SER A 5 -30.71 7.97 -21.40
N ILE A 6 -30.24 7.83 -20.15
CA ILE A 6 -30.35 6.59 -19.37
C ILE A 6 -31.06 6.92 -18.07
N SER A 7 -32.10 6.14 -17.74
CA SER A 7 -32.84 6.23 -16.47
C SER A 7 -32.86 4.86 -15.81
N PHE A 8 -32.56 4.80 -14.52
CA PHE A 8 -32.59 3.55 -13.75
C PHE A 8 -32.96 3.81 -12.29
N VAL A 9 -33.53 2.80 -11.65
CA VAL A 9 -33.83 2.78 -10.23
C VAL A 9 -33.21 1.49 -9.68
N PRO A 10 -32.28 1.56 -8.68
CA PRO A 10 -31.75 0.36 -8.06
C PRO A 10 -32.87 -0.42 -7.39
N ASP A 11 -32.86 -1.76 -7.53
CA ASP A 11 -33.82 -2.64 -6.88
C ASP A 11 -33.29 -3.11 -5.53
N SER A 12 -34.09 -2.92 -4.46
CA SER A 12 -33.75 -3.32 -3.10
C SER A 12 -33.59 -4.84 -2.93
N GLN A 13 -34.03 -5.64 -3.90
CA GLN A 13 -33.83 -7.08 -3.90
C GLN A 13 -32.35 -7.48 -4.13
N TYR A 14 -31.59 -6.62 -4.85
CA TYR A 14 -30.20 -6.89 -5.25
C TYR A 14 -29.19 -5.99 -4.54
N PHE A 15 -29.62 -4.91 -3.91
CA PHE A 15 -28.75 -3.93 -3.25
C PHE A 15 -29.16 -3.72 -1.80
N GLU A 16 -28.23 -3.79 -0.87
CA GLU A 16 -28.47 -3.49 0.56
C GLU A 16 -29.00 -2.06 0.76
N THR A 17 -28.59 -1.13 -0.11
CA THR A 17 -29.09 0.24 -0.14
C THR A 17 -29.33 0.70 -1.57
N ILE A 18 -30.50 1.27 -1.80
CA ILE A 18 -30.87 1.91 -3.07
C ILE A 18 -30.44 3.39 -3.11
N LYS A 19 -29.81 3.88 -2.03
CA LYS A 19 -29.33 5.26 -1.97
C LYS A 19 -27.98 5.37 -2.64
N ILE A 20 -27.91 6.19 -3.68
CA ILE A 20 -26.64 6.51 -4.33
C ILE A 20 -25.82 7.41 -3.41
N ASP A 21 -24.54 7.05 -3.18
CA ASP A 21 -23.57 7.92 -2.52
C ASP A 21 -23.27 9.12 -3.42
N LYS A 22 -23.91 10.26 -3.10
CA LYS A 22 -23.78 11.48 -3.89
C LYS A 22 -22.38 12.09 -3.80
N SER A 23 -21.66 11.88 -2.69
CA SER A 23 -20.27 12.37 -2.53
C SER A 23 -19.35 11.67 -3.52
N ASN A 24 -19.39 10.35 -3.53
CA ASN A 24 -18.60 9.54 -4.46
C ASN A 24 -19.00 9.80 -5.92
N LEU A 25 -20.31 9.92 -6.21
CA LEU A 25 -20.79 10.26 -7.55
C LEU A 25 -20.26 11.62 -8.03
N LYS A 26 -20.32 12.67 -7.19
CA LYS A 26 -19.80 14.00 -7.51
C LYS A 26 -18.30 13.95 -7.79
N HIS A 27 -17.53 13.21 -6.98
CA HIS A 27 -16.09 13.01 -7.18
C HIS A 27 -15.81 12.34 -8.54
N LEU A 28 -16.52 11.26 -8.87
CA LEU A 28 -16.37 10.56 -10.14
C LEU A 28 -16.73 11.45 -11.34
N LEU A 29 -17.80 12.23 -11.26
CA LEU A 29 -18.21 13.15 -12.32
C LEU A 29 -17.19 14.27 -12.51
N LYS A 30 -16.72 14.85 -11.41
CA LYS A 30 -15.65 15.86 -11.42
C LYS A 30 -14.38 15.32 -12.06
N ALA A 31 -13.94 14.11 -11.68
CA ALA A 31 -12.79 13.44 -12.28
C ALA A 31 -12.96 13.26 -13.81
N LYS A 32 -14.16 12.92 -14.30
CA LYS A 32 -14.42 12.82 -15.75
C LYS A 32 -14.27 14.16 -16.47
N ALA A 33 -14.74 15.26 -15.88
CA ALA A 33 -14.55 16.60 -16.45
C ALA A 33 -13.05 16.98 -16.53
N VAL A 34 -12.29 16.62 -15.48
CA VAL A 34 -10.83 16.86 -15.43
C VAL A 34 -10.06 16.04 -16.47
N LEU A 35 -10.41 14.74 -16.60
CA LEU A 35 -9.73 13.81 -17.51
C LEU A 35 -10.09 14.02 -18.99
N CYS A 36 -11.12 14.82 -19.26
CA CYS A 36 -11.59 15.18 -20.61
C CYS A 36 -11.64 16.71 -20.74
N PRO A 37 -10.51 17.41 -20.97
CA PRO A 37 -10.48 18.85 -21.10
C PRO A 37 -11.52 19.36 -22.12
N GLY A 38 -12.26 20.41 -21.75
CA GLY A 38 -13.32 20.98 -22.56
C GLY A 38 -14.70 20.30 -22.41
N LEU A 39 -14.78 19.15 -21.72
CA LEU A 39 -16.05 18.52 -21.39
C LEU A 39 -16.73 19.23 -20.22
N THR A 40 -17.98 19.66 -20.42
CA THR A 40 -18.82 20.18 -19.33
C THR A 40 -19.67 19.05 -18.77
N ILE A 41 -19.60 18.84 -17.46
CA ILE A 41 -20.45 17.88 -16.74
C ILE A 41 -21.31 18.64 -15.75
N GLU A 42 -22.63 18.42 -15.79
CA GLU A 42 -23.59 18.99 -14.86
C GLU A 42 -24.17 17.89 -13.97
N PHE A 43 -24.22 18.17 -12.67
CA PHE A 43 -24.90 17.34 -11.67
C PHE A 43 -26.10 18.10 -11.12
N HIS A 44 -27.28 17.50 -11.16
CA HIS A 44 -28.51 18.06 -10.64
C HIS A 44 -29.08 17.14 -9.55
N ASP A 45 -29.30 17.68 -8.36
CA ASP A 45 -30.01 17.01 -7.27
C ASP A 45 -31.34 17.68 -7.01
N ASP A 46 -32.41 17.16 -7.62
CA ASP A 46 -33.76 17.72 -7.51
C ASP A 46 -34.28 17.75 -6.05
N LYS A 47 -33.85 16.78 -5.21
CA LYS A 47 -34.26 16.74 -3.79
C LYS A 47 -33.69 17.87 -2.96
N LYS A 48 -32.47 18.31 -3.27
CA LYS A 48 -31.78 19.41 -2.58
C LYS A 48 -31.81 20.72 -3.34
N ASN A 49 -32.40 20.73 -4.56
CA ASN A 49 -32.36 21.83 -5.52
C ASN A 49 -30.91 22.33 -5.76
N GLU A 50 -29.97 21.39 -5.83
CA GLU A 50 -28.54 21.64 -6.00
C GLU A 50 -28.16 21.42 -7.46
N LYS A 51 -27.47 22.39 -8.07
CA LYS A 51 -26.91 22.29 -9.41
C LYS A 51 -25.42 22.60 -9.35
N ILE A 52 -24.58 21.69 -9.82
CA ILE A 52 -23.12 21.85 -9.89
C ILE A 52 -22.70 21.60 -11.33
N SER A 53 -21.78 22.43 -11.84
CA SER A 53 -21.18 22.28 -13.17
C SER A 53 -19.68 22.26 -13.07
N TRP A 54 -19.03 21.35 -13.76
CA TRP A 54 -17.58 21.25 -13.87
C TRP A 54 -17.15 21.35 -15.33
N ASN A 55 -16.16 22.19 -15.57
CA ASN A 55 -15.46 22.30 -16.85
C ASN A 55 -14.00 22.69 -16.53
N TYR A 56 -13.05 21.93 -17.06
CA TYR A 56 -11.62 22.16 -16.83
C TYR A 56 -10.91 22.31 -18.19
N GLU A 57 -10.52 23.51 -18.53
CA GLU A 57 -9.75 23.76 -19.77
C GLU A 57 -8.32 23.24 -19.63
N ASN A 58 -7.67 23.49 -18.50
CA ASN A 58 -6.31 23.03 -18.18
C ASN A 58 -6.28 21.67 -17.45
N GLY A 59 -7.38 20.90 -17.45
CA GLY A 59 -7.48 19.54 -17.00
C GLY A 59 -6.84 19.28 -15.63
N LEU A 60 -5.82 18.43 -15.62
CA LEU A 60 -5.17 17.94 -14.40
C LEU A 60 -4.52 19.03 -13.55
N VAL A 61 -3.90 20.05 -14.18
CA VAL A 61 -3.17 21.11 -13.47
C VAL A 61 -4.14 21.93 -12.59
N SER A 62 -5.25 22.39 -13.19
CA SER A 62 -6.25 23.18 -12.47
C SER A 62 -6.88 22.35 -11.32
N TYR A 63 -7.11 21.07 -11.55
CA TYR A 63 -7.69 20.19 -10.55
C TYR A 63 -6.74 19.91 -9.38
N LEU A 64 -5.45 19.69 -9.64
CA LEU A 64 -4.45 19.53 -8.57
C LEU A 64 -4.37 20.80 -7.72
N SER A 65 -4.29 21.98 -8.36
CA SER A 65 -4.25 23.27 -7.66
C SER A 65 -5.48 23.50 -6.78
N GLU A 66 -6.69 23.26 -7.32
CA GLU A 66 -7.95 23.37 -6.56
C GLU A 66 -7.99 22.40 -5.38
N SER A 67 -7.53 21.17 -5.57
CA SER A 67 -7.62 20.13 -4.57
C SER A 67 -6.53 20.21 -3.51
N SER A 68 -5.44 20.91 -3.78
CA SER A 68 -4.36 21.14 -2.82
C SER A 68 -4.76 22.14 -1.72
N GLY A 69 -5.73 23.03 -1.98
CA GLY A 69 -6.27 23.97 -1.01
C GLY A 69 -5.18 24.73 -0.23
N ASP A 70 -5.15 24.57 1.09
CA ASP A 70 -4.20 25.24 2.00
C ASP A 70 -2.85 24.49 2.13
N ILE A 71 -2.62 23.44 1.35
CA ILE A 71 -1.35 22.69 1.38
C ILE A 71 -0.26 23.54 0.75
N GLU A 72 0.81 23.80 1.53
CA GLU A 72 2.00 24.48 1.04
C GLU A 72 2.78 23.57 0.09
N LEU A 73 2.70 23.87 -1.20
CA LEU A 73 3.38 23.10 -2.23
C LEU A 73 4.83 23.58 -2.41
N LEU A 74 5.72 22.66 -2.76
CA LEU A 74 7.14 22.93 -2.97
C LEU A 74 7.39 23.76 -4.24
N LEU A 75 6.62 23.45 -5.30
CA LEU A 75 6.77 24.09 -6.59
C LEU A 75 5.61 25.07 -6.81
N GLU A 76 5.93 26.28 -7.26
CA GLU A 76 4.94 27.28 -7.67
C GLU A 76 4.10 26.75 -8.85
N GLU A 77 4.78 26.17 -9.85
CA GLU A 77 4.15 25.50 -10.98
C GLU A 77 4.36 23.99 -10.89
N SER A 78 3.26 23.24 -10.88
CA SER A 78 3.32 21.78 -10.85
C SER A 78 3.90 21.21 -12.14
N ILE A 79 4.71 20.16 -12.04
CA ILE A 79 5.25 19.45 -13.19
C ILE A 79 4.10 18.75 -13.90
N SER A 80 3.92 19.01 -15.19
CA SER A 80 2.89 18.38 -16.00
C SER A 80 3.48 17.70 -17.22
N CYS A 81 2.87 16.62 -17.64
CA CYS A 81 3.23 15.87 -18.84
C CYS A 81 1.97 15.48 -19.60
N SER A 82 2.03 15.59 -20.92
CA SER A 82 1.08 14.98 -21.85
C SER A 82 1.88 14.34 -22.98
N LYS A 83 1.92 13.02 -23.03
CA LYS A 83 2.70 12.24 -24.00
C LYS A 83 1.82 11.24 -24.72
N LEU A 84 1.83 11.30 -26.03
CA LEU A 84 1.22 10.31 -26.92
C LEU A 84 2.29 9.34 -27.36
N GLY A 85 2.01 8.04 -27.27
CA GLY A 85 2.71 6.94 -27.91
C GLY A 85 1.85 6.36 -29.05
N ASP A 86 2.29 5.26 -29.65
CA ASP A 86 1.58 4.63 -30.79
C ASP A 86 0.21 4.07 -30.36
N ASP A 87 0.16 3.27 -29.29
CA ASP A 87 -1.06 2.63 -28.79
C ASP A 87 -1.43 3.05 -27.36
N ASN A 88 -0.75 4.06 -26.83
CA ASN A 88 -0.93 4.50 -25.45
C ASN A 88 -0.71 5.99 -25.30
N ALA A 89 -1.22 6.54 -24.21
CA ALA A 89 -0.94 7.92 -23.83
C ALA A 89 -0.79 8.02 -22.31
N LEU A 90 -0.02 9.02 -21.89
CA LEU A 90 0.21 9.32 -20.48
C LEU A 90 0.05 10.83 -20.25
N ASP A 91 -0.86 11.17 -19.38
CA ASP A 91 -1.01 12.51 -18.84
C ASP A 91 -0.74 12.44 -17.33
N PHE A 92 0.07 13.31 -16.77
CA PHE A 92 0.19 13.44 -15.32
C PHE A 92 0.47 14.88 -14.90
N VAL A 93 0.14 15.17 -13.66
CA VAL A 93 0.55 16.36 -12.93
C VAL A 93 1.09 15.94 -11.57
N LEU A 94 2.16 16.61 -11.13
CA LEU A 94 2.93 16.24 -9.94
C LEU A 94 3.46 17.47 -9.22
N ASN A 95 3.36 17.46 -7.90
CA ASN A 95 4.00 18.43 -7.01
C ASN A 95 4.32 17.74 -5.66
N TRP A 96 4.95 18.43 -4.74
CA TRP A 96 5.26 17.94 -3.41
C TRP A 96 4.79 18.93 -2.35
N SER A 97 4.42 18.44 -1.18
CA SER A 97 4.19 19.26 0.00
C SER A 97 5.50 19.48 0.76
N THR A 98 5.76 20.72 1.19
CA THR A 98 6.93 21.05 2.03
C THR A 98 6.84 20.45 3.44
N LYS A 99 5.64 20.08 3.89
CA LYS A 99 5.35 19.53 5.22
C LYS A 99 4.54 18.23 5.12
N PRO A 100 4.63 17.32 6.11
CA PRO A 100 3.75 16.16 6.16
C PRO A 100 2.28 16.60 6.16
N ALA A 101 1.52 16.20 5.15
CA ALA A 101 0.10 16.48 5.03
C ALA A 101 -0.72 15.18 4.96
N LYS A 102 -1.85 15.15 5.68
CA LYS A 102 -2.70 13.95 5.75
C LYS A 102 -3.57 13.74 4.50
N ASN A 103 -3.81 14.79 3.73
CA ASN A 103 -4.77 14.78 2.62
C ASN A 103 -4.09 15.09 1.27
N LEU A 104 -2.91 14.50 1.04
CA LEU A 104 -2.27 14.58 -0.29
C LEU A 104 -3.11 13.79 -1.30
N MET A 105 -3.41 14.42 -2.42
CA MET A 105 -4.16 13.79 -3.49
C MET A 105 -3.21 12.92 -4.31
N ASN A 106 -3.48 11.62 -4.35
CA ASN A 106 -2.71 10.64 -5.13
C ASN A 106 -3.69 9.77 -5.90
N GLU A 107 -4.06 10.21 -7.10
CA GLU A 107 -5.07 9.57 -7.92
C GLU A 107 -4.48 8.98 -9.20
N SER A 108 -4.97 7.82 -9.59
CA SER A 108 -4.58 7.18 -10.85
C SER A 108 -5.79 6.66 -11.62
N TYR A 109 -5.71 6.82 -12.94
CA TYR A 109 -6.78 6.48 -13.87
C TYR A 109 -6.23 5.74 -15.09
N VAL A 110 -7.01 4.78 -15.59
CA VAL A 110 -6.76 4.09 -16.85
C VAL A 110 -8.03 4.11 -17.69
N ASN A 111 -7.97 4.68 -18.88
CA ASN A 111 -9.12 4.86 -19.75
C ASN A 111 -10.33 5.48 -19.00
N LEU A 112 -10.07 6.53 -18.24
CA LEU A 112 -11.02 7.24 -17.37
C LEU A 112 -11.56 6.43 -16.18
N ILE A 113 -11.09 5.21 -15.94
CA ILE A 113 -11.50 4.38 -14.81
C ILE A 113 -10.52 4.60 -13.66
N PRO A 114 -10.98 4.90 -12.43
CA PRO A 114 -10.10 5.04 -11.29
C PRO A 114 -9.47 3.68 -10.93
N THR A 115 -8.16 3.68 -10.71
CA THR A 115 -7.38 2.49 -10.36
C THR A 115 -6.89 2.61 -8.92
N ALA A 116 -7.80 2.42 -7.96
CA ALA A 116 -7.53 2.61 -6.54
C ALA A 116 -6.39 1.71 -6.01
N GLN A 117 -6.18 0.54 -6.62
CA GLN A 117 -5.09 -0.38 -6.30
C GLN A 117 -3.84 -0.16 -7.18
N GLY A 118 -3.83 0.89 -8.01
CA GLY A 118 -2.72 1.21 -8.90
C GLY A 118 -2.49 0.16 -9.97
N GLY A 119 -1.29 -0.39 -10.04
CA GLY A 119 -0.89 -1.41 -11.02
C GLY A 119 0.36 -1.01 -11.81
N SER A 120 0.54 -1.61 -12.99
CA SER A 120 1.74 -1.45 -13.82
C SER A 120 2.09 0.00 -14.16
N HIS A 121 1.10 0.85 -14.48
CA HIS A 121 1.31 2.28 -14.73
C HIS A 121 1.85 3.02 -13.50
N MET A 122 1.31 2.75 -12.32
CA MET A 122 1.81 3.35 -11.07
C MET A 122 3.20 2.85 -10.70
N ASN A 123 3.49 1.57 -10.96
CA ASN A 123 4.83 1.03 -10.76
C ASN A 123 5.84 1.70 -11.69
N GLY A 124 5.47 1.90 -12.96
CA GLY A 124 6.27 2.63 -13.93
C GLY A 124 6.51 4.08 -13.51
N PHE A 125 5.46 4.78 -13.10
CA PHE A 125 5.55 6.16 -12.61
C PHE A 125 6.50 6.30 -11.42
N LYS A 126 6.32 5.48 -10.39
CA LYS A 126 7.18 5.47 -9.20
C LYS A 126 8.63 5.10 -9.52
N ALA A 127 8.85 4.17 -10.45
CA ALA A 127 10.18 3.79 -10.88
C ALA A 127 10.89 4.94 -11.62
N GLY A 128 10.23 5.55 -12.61
CA GLY A 128 10.77 6.69 -13.35
C GLY A 128 11.06 7.90 -12.46
N LEU A 129 10.17 8.17 -11.50
CA LEU A 129 10.36 9.21 -10.49
C LEU A 129 11.60 8.94 -9.62
N LEU A 130 11.75 7.72 -9.13
CA LEU A 130 12.92 7.32 -8.33
C LEU A 130 14.22 7.41 -9.13
N GLU A 131 14.22 6.91 -10.36
CA GLU A 131 15.40 6.91 -11.21
C GLU A 131 15.88 8.34 -11.53
N SER A 132 14.96 9.24 -11.89
CA SER A 132 15.30 10.64 -12.19
C SER A 132 15.84 11.39 -10.96
N VAL A 133 15.21 11.21 -9.77
CA VAL A 133 15.69 11.81 -8.51
C VAL A 133 17.06 11.28 -8.13
N LYS A 134 17.29 9.97 -8.25
CA LYS A 134 18.60 9.36 -7.97
C LYS A 134 19.68 9.91 -8.90
N GLU A 135 19.42 9.94 -10.20
CA GLU A 135 20.36 10.44 -11.19
C GLU A 135 20.76 11.91 -10.90
N PHE A 136 19.77 12.74 -10.59
CA PHE A 136 20.00 14.13 -10.18
C PHE A 136 20.85 14.23 -8.91
N CYS A 137 20.50 13.46 -7.87
CA CYS A 137 21.21 13.45 -6.60
C CYS A 137 22.65 12.92 -6.74
N GLU A 138 22.86 11.87 -7.54
CA GLU A 138 24.18 11.28 -7.79
C GLU A 138 25.09 12.26 -8.55
N PHE A 139 24.56 12.89 -9.61
CA PHE A 139 25.32 13.89 -10.38
C PHE A 139 25.80 15.06 -9.52
N ARG A 140 25.01 15.48 -8.54
CA ARG A 140 25.32 16.58 -7.63
C ARG A 140 25.98 16.16 -6.32
N ASN A 141 26.22 14.87 -6.11
CA ASN A 141 26.78 14.31 -4.87
C ASN A 141 25.97 14.67 -3.61
N LEU A 142 24.62 14.72 -3.70
CA LEU A 142 23.75 15.11 -2.60
C LEU A 142 23.47 13.96 -1.60
N ILE A 143 23.63 12.70 -2.03
CA ILE A 143 23.27 11.53 -1.21
C ILE A 143 24.37 11.27 -0.17
N PRO A 144 24.05 11.29 1.15
CA PRO A 144 24.99 10.91 2.19
C PRO A 144 25.48 9.46 2.03
N LYS A 145 26.77 9.23 2.34
CA LYS A 145 27.37 7.87 2.26
C LYS A 145 26.55 6.82 3.01
N GLY A 146 26.20 5.75 2.32
CA GLY A 146 25.46 4.63 2.90
C GLY A 146 23.93 4.82 2.97
N LEU A 147 23.39 5.97 2.57
CA LEU A 147 21.94 6.19 2.47
C LEU A 147 21.43 5.68 1.13
N LYS A 148 20.31 4.93 1.14
CA LYS A 148 19.60 4.48 -0.06
C LYS A 148 18.22 5.12 -0.10
N ILE A 149 17.95 5.89 -1.16
CA ILE A 149 16.63 6.46 -1.45
C ILE A 149 15.79 5.38 -2.13
N THR A 150 14.53 5.24 -1.71
CA THR A 150 13.52 4.35 -2.28
C THR A 150 12.40 5.14 -2.94
N ALA A 151 11.55 4.49 -3.74
CA ALA A 151 10.42 5.15 -4.37
C ALA A 151 9.47 5.77 -3.34
N ASP A 152 9.26 5.10 -2.21
CA ASP A 152 8.39 5.59 -1.15
C ASP A 152 8.94 6.87 -0.50
N ASP A 153 10.26 7.03 -0.37
CA ASP A 153 10.88 8.25 0.17
C ASP A 153 10.61 9.47 -0.73
N VAL A 154 10.52 9.27 -2.05
CA VAL A 154 10.22 10.33 -3.02
C VAL A 154 8.73 10.62 -3.10
N VAL A 155 7.88 9.59 -3.01
CA VAL A 155 6.43 9.68 -3.16
C VAL A 155 5.73 10.12 -1.87
N GLN A 156 6.33 9.94 -0.70
CA GLN A 156 5.72 10.19 0.61
C GLN A 156 5.12 11.60 0.75
N HIS A 157 5.75 12.61 0.17
CA HIS A 157 5.30 14.00 0.22
C HIS A 157 4.69 14.48 -1.10
N SER A 158 4.57 13.59 -2.10
CA SER A 158 4.05 13.97 -3.40
C SER A 158 2.53 14.05 -3.41
N THR A 159 2.03 14.96 -4.22
CA THR A 159 0.63 15.01 -4.65
C THR A 159 0.60 14.92 -6.17
N PHE A 160 -0.18 14.00 -6.71
CA PHE A 160 -0.20 13.75 -8.15
C PHE A 160 -1.52 13.18 -8.65
N ILE A 161 -1.73 13.36 -9.93
CA ILE A 161 -2.77 12.70 -10.69
C ILE A 161 -2.12 12.13 -11.94
N ILE A 162 -2.35 10.85 -12.21
CA ILE A 162 -1.87 10.16 -13.40
C ILE A 162 -3.05 9.57 -14.18
N SER A 163 -3.07 9.81 -15.48
CA SER A 163 -4.07 9.30 -16.41
C SER A 163 -3.38 8.59 -17.57
N SER A 164 -3.56 7.28 -17.65
CA SER A 164 -3.09 6.45 -18.76
C SER A 164 -4.21 6.09 -19.69
N LYS A 165 -3.94 6.11 -21.00
CA LYS A 165 -4.89 5.65 -22.03
C LYS A 165 -4.21 4.53 -22.81
N LEU A 166 -4.88 3.40 -22.95
CA LEU A 166 -4.41 2.20 -23.62
C LEU A 166 -5.48 1.66 -24.54
N THR A 167 -5.09 1.17 -25.71
CA THR A 167 -6.00 0.53 -26.66
C THR A 167 -6.55 -0.78 -26.08
N ASN A 168 -5.70 -1.60 -25.44
CA ASN A 168 -6.08 -2.91 -24.88
C ASN A 168 -5.59 -3.07 -23.43
N PRO A 169 -6.23 -2.39 -22.45
CA PRO A 169 -5.80 -2.51 -21.06
C PRO A 169 -6.17 -3.87 -20.48
N GLN A 170 -5.23 -4.49 -19.78
CA GLN A 170 -5.47 -5.71 -19.01
C GLN A 170 -5.55 -5.34 -17.53
N PHE A 171 -6.67 -5.69 -16.90
CA PHE A 171 -6.90 -5.44 -15.49
C PHE A 171 -6.87 -6.73 -14.67
N ALA A 172 -6.37 -6.65 -13.45
CA ALA A 172 -6.46 -7.72 -12.49
C ALA A 172 -7.86 -7.71 -11.84
N GLY A 173 -8.81 -8.41 -12.45
CA GLY A 173 -10.17 -8.54 -11.95
C GLY A 173 -11.20 -7.65 -12.64
N GLN A 174 -12.48 -7.95 -12.37
CA GLN A 174 -13.63 -7.33 -13.05
C GLN A 174 -13.90 -5.88 -12.60
N THR A 175 -13.51 -5.51 -11.37
CA THR A 175 -13.66 -4.15 -10.83
C THR A 175 -12.74 -3.14 -11.50
N LYS A 176 -11.71 -3.61 -12.23
CA LYS A 176 -10.74 -2.79 -12.98
C LYS A 176 -9.93 -1.82 -12.09
N GLU A 177 -9.79 -2.12 -10.81
CA GLU A 177 -9.09 -1.27 -9.85
C GLU A 177 -7.56 -1.32 -9.98
N ARG A 178 -7.02 -2.32 -10.69
CA ARG A 178 -5.58 -2.52 -10.88
C ARG A 178 -5.25 -2.88 -12.32
N LEU A 179 -4.33 -2.12 -12.93
CA LEU A 179 -3.79 -2.42 -14.26
C LEU A 179 -2.65 -3.45 -14.17
N ASP A 180 -2.65 -4.44 -15.09
CA ASP A 180 -1.61 -5.49 -15.17
C ASP A 180 -0.90 -5.55 -16.54
N SER A 181 -0.97 -4.49 -17.34
CA SER A 181 -0.31 -4.38 -18.65
C SER A 181 1.19 -4.07 -18.47
N LYS A 182 2.07 -5.07 -18.60
CA LYS A 182 3.52 -4.93 -18.35
C LYS A 182 4.22 -3.99 -19.33
N ASP A 183 3.86 -4.02 -20.60
CA ASP A 183 4.49 -3.17 -21.63
C ASP A 183 4.24 -1.68 -21.35
N HIS A 184 3.07 -1.36 -20.80
CA HIS A 184 2.74 0.01 -20.42
C HIS A 184 3.58 0.52 -19.25
N GLN A 185 4.05 -0.36 -18.37
CA GLN A 185 4.95 0.02 -17.28
C GLN A 185 6.25 0.63 -17.78
N ALA A 186 6.85 0.03 -18.81
CA ALA A 186 8.09 0.53 -19.40
C ALA A 186 7.89 1.90 -20.06
N PHE A 187 6.79 2.07 -20.80
CA PHE A 187 6.43 3.36 -21.40
C PHE A 187 6.26 4.48 -20.35
N VAL A 188 5.53 4.20 -19.27
CA VAL A 188 5.32 5.17 -18.19
C VAL A 188 6.63 5.47 -17.48
N ASN A 189 7.47 4.45 -17.20
CA ASN A 189 8.78 4.65 -16.56
C ASN A 189 9.66 5.57 -17.40
N SER A 190 9.90 5.23 -18.68
CA SER A 190 10.76 6.03 -19.56
C SER A 190 10.25 7.46 -19.72
N THR A 191 8.93 7.61 -19.98
CA THR A 191 8.32 8.95 -20.13
C THR A 191 8.47 9.79 -18.87
N THR A 192 8.19 9.22 -17.70
CA THR A 192 8.32 9.93 -16.42
C THR A 192 9.77 10.33 -16.17
N LYS A 193 10.71 9.41 -16.38
CA LYS A 193 12.14 9.67 -16.22
C LYS A 193 12.62 10.79 -17.16
N ASP A 194 12.28 10.73 -18.44
CA ASP A 194 12.72 11.71 -19.42
C ASP A 194 12.23 13.12 -19.09
N ILE A 195 10.95 13.26 -18.77
CA ILE A 195 10.34 14.55 -18.41
C ILE A 195 10.98 15.14 -17.16
N LEU A 196 11.16 14.32 -16.13
CA LEU A 196 11.76 14.77 -14.88
C LEU A 196 13.25 15.08 -15.02
N SER A 197 13.99 14.33 -15.81
CA SER A 197 15.41 14.63 -16.07
C SER A 197 15.58 15.97 -16.78
N ILE A 198 14.69 16.28 -17.75
CA ILE A 198 14.68 17.60 -18.40
C ILE A 198 14.32 18.69 -17.40
N TRP A 199 13.29 18.46 -16.59
CA TRP A 199 12.83 19.41 -15.58
C TRP A 199 13.93 19.72 -14.55
N PHE A 200 14.61 18.70 -14.01
CA PHE A 200 15.72 18.87 -13.06
C PHE A 200 16.89 19.69 -13.63
N ASN A 201 17.15 19.56 -14.93
CA ASN A 201 18.19 20.35 -15.59
C ASN A 201 17.80 21.84 -15.72
N GLN A 202 16.51 22.13 -15.81
CA GLN A 202 15.99 23.50 -15.96
C GLN A 202 15.72 24.17 -14.60
N HIS A 203 15.37 23.39 -13.56
CA HIS A 203 14.92 23.86 -12.26
C HIS A 203 15.80 23.27 -11.14
N THR A 204 17.07 23.67 -11.15
CA THR A 204 18.08 23.04 -10.27
C THR A 204 17.87 23.34 -8.79
N GLU A 205 17.41 24.56 -8.44
CA GLU A 205 17.16 24.95 -7.06
C GLU A 205 15.96 24.20 -6.46
N GLU A 206 14.88 24.08 -7.23
CA GLU A 206 13.69 23.30 -6.83
C GLU A 206 14.03 21.82 -6.77
N GLY A 207 14.86 21.33 -7.70
CA GLY A 207 15.37 19.97 -7.70
C GLY A 207 16.19 19.64 -6.43
N GLU A 208 17.01 20.56 -5.95
CA GLU A 208 17.75 20.41 -4.70
C GLU A 208 16.82 20.33 -3.49
N LYS A 209 15.80 21.20 -3.41
CA LYS A 209 14.79 21.15 -2.34
C LYS A 209 14.03 19.80 -2.33
N LEU A 210 13.68 19.29 -3.53
CA LEU A 210 13.05 17.99 -3.65
C LEU A 210 13.98 16.86 -3.22
N ALA A 211 15.26 16.92 -3.61
CA ALA A 211 16.26 15.97 -3.17
C ALA A 211 16.44 15.98 -1.64
N GLU A 212 16.44 17.16 -1.02
CA GLU A 212 16.48 17.29 0.44
C GLU A 212 15.28 16.65 1.12
N LEU A 213 14.06 16.82 0.60
CA LEU A 213 12.86 16.14 1.11
C LEU A 213 12.99 14.61 1.02
N ALA A 214 13.41 14.10 -0.14
CA ALA A 214 13.59 12.65 -0.34
C ALA A 214 14.70 12.07 0.57
N ILE A 215 15.81 12.80 0.74
CA ILE A 215 16.90 12.44 1.64
C ILE A 215 16.43 12.46 3.10
N ALA A 216 15.69 13.49 3.51
CA ALA A 216 15.13 13.58 4.86
C ALA A 216 14.18 12.42 5.16
N SER A 217 13.30 12.06 4.21
CA SER A 217 12.40 10.89 4.32
C SER A 217 13.19 9.59 4.45
N ALA A 218 14.23 9.38 3.62
CA ALA A 218 15.11 8.21 3.69
C ALA A 218 15.87 8.14 5.02
N GLN A 219 16.33 9.29 5.55
CA GLN A 219 17.00 9.37 6.84
C GLN A 219 16.04 9.07 8.00
N ALA A 220 14.81 9.60 7.96
CA ALA A 220 13.77 9.34 8.95
C ALA A 220 13.46 7.84 9.00
N ARG A 221 13.17 7.23 7.84
CA ARG A 221 12.95 5.79 7.70
C ARG A 221 14.13 4.97 8.24
N THR A 222 15.37 5.38 7.92
CA THR A 222 16.59 4.68 8.39
C THR A 222 16.81 4.88 9.89
N LYS A 223 16.46 6.06 10.44
CA LYS A 223 16.53 6.31 11.89
C LYS A 223 15.47 5.51 12.63
N GLU A 224 14.25 5.44 12.13
CA GLU A 224 13.19 4.59 12.69
C GLU A 224 13.61 3.12 12.69
N THR A 225 14.17 2.63 11.58
CA THR A 225 14.72 1.27 11.51
C THR A 225 15.87 1.08 12.51
N LYS A 226 16.79 2.04 12.63
CA LYS A 226 17.91 1.96 13.62
C LYS A 226 17.46 2.14 15.08
N VAL A 227 16.40 2.91 15.34
CA VAL A 227 15.81 3.02 16.69
C VAL A 227 15.13 1.70 17.06
N VAL A 228 14.49 1.04 16.13
CA VAL A 228 13.96 -0.32 16.29
C VAL A 228 15.11 -1.30 16.55
N ASP A 229 16.22 -1.22 15.80
CA ASP A 229 17.40 -2.07 16.02
C ASP A 229 18.14 -1.75 17.34
N ARG A 230 18.18 -0.48 17.78
CA ARG A 230 18.82 -0.11 19.06
C ARG A 230 17.99 -0.47 20.30
N LYS A 231 16.65 -0.52 20.20
CA LYS A 231 15.80 -1.09 21.26
C LYS A 231 15.86 -2.61 21.31
N LYS A 232 16.42 -3.27 20.29
CA LYS A 232 16.67 -4.72 20.22
C LYS A 232 18.08 -5.11 20.66
N THR A 233 18.59 -4.55 21.76
CA THR A 233 19.66 -5.21 22.53
C THR A 233 19.03 -6.36 23.32
N PHE A 234 18.39 -7.25 22.59
CA PHE A 234 17.92 -8.52 23.12
C PHE A 234 19.06 -9.52 22.95
N GLN A 235 19.58 -10.07 24.04
CA GLN A 235 20.56 -11.16 24.06
C GLN A 235 19.89 -12.49 23.67
N GLY A 236 19.22 -12.52 22.49
CA GLY A 236 18.51 -13.69 21.97
C GLY A 236 18.94 -14.01 20.53
N PRO A 237 18.57 -15.17 19.99
CA PRO A 237 18.87 -15.53 18.60
C PRO A 237 18.27 -14.51 17.64
N ALA A 238 18.95 -14.27 16.48
CA ALA A 238 18.49 -13.35 15.46
C ALA A 238 17.04 -13.69 15.00
N LEU A 239 16.19 -12.66 14.90
CA LEU A 239 14.80 -12.85 14.49
C LEU A 239 14.70 -13.41 13.06
N PRO A 240 13.70 -14.25 12.77
CA PRO A 240 13.49 -14.80 11.44
C PRO A 240 13.35 -13.68 10.40
N GLY A 241 14.08 -13.77 9.28
CA GLY A 241 14.03 -12.76 8.21
C GLY A 241 12.65 -12.58 7.56
N LYS A 242 11.76 -13.57 7.70
CA LYS A 242 10.36 -13.51 7.24
C LYS A 242 9.43 -12.77 8.20
N LEU A 243 9.81 -12.57 9.47
CA LEU A 243 9.02 -11.83 10.44
C LEU A 243 9.03 -10.32 10.12
N SER A 244 7.85 -9.76 9.96
CA SER A 244 7.65 -8.31 9.93
C SER A 244 7.16 -7.84 11.28
N ASP A 245 8.09 -7.44 12.13
CA ASP A 245 7.85 -7.09 13.53
C ASP A 245 7.11 -5.75 13.70
N CYS A 246 6.48 -5.53 14.84
CA CYS A 246 5.86 -4.26 15.23
C CYS A 246 6.83 -3.38 16.03
N ASN A 247 6.44 -2.11 16.23
CA ASN A 247 7.27 -1.12 16.90
C ASN A 247 7.15 -1.16 18.43
N SER A 248 5.95 -1.50 18.93
CA SER A 248 5.67 -1.59 20.37
C SER A 248 6.23 -2.86 20.99
N THR A 249 6.57 -2.77 22.27
CA THR A 249 6.96 -3.90 23.13
C THR A 249 5.97 -4.11 24.28
N ASP A 250 4.87 -3.37 24.31
CA ASP A 250 3.84 -3.52 25.32
C ASP A 250 2.96 -4.73 25.00
N LEU A 251 3.02 -5.75 25.86
CA LEU A 251 2.22 -6.97 25.73
C LEU A 251 0.72 -6.72 25.73
N ASN A 252 0.24 -5.62 26.32
CA ASN A 252 -1.19 -5.32 26.34
C ASN A 252 -1.74 -4.94 24.97
N GLU A 253 -0.89 -4.44 24.05
CA GLU A 253 -1.33 -4.00 22.72
C GLU A 253 -0.74 -4.83 21.56
N THR A 254 0.37 -5.57 21.78
CA THR A 254 1.09 -6.25 20.70
C THR A 254 0.39 -7.53 20.23
N GLU A 255 0.35 -7.73 18.92
CA GLU A 255 -0.29 -8.85 18.24
C GLU A 255 0.65 -9.46 17.19
N LEU A 256 0.81 -10.79 17.19
CA LEU A 256 1.54 -11.52 16.15
C LEU A 256 0.54 -12.34 15.33
N PHE A 257 0.53 -12.17 14.03
CA PHE A 257 -0.31 -12.95 13.11
C PHE A 257 0.53 -13.96 12.34
N PHE A 258 0.24 -15.22 12.49
CA PHE A 258 0.69 -16.28 11.58
C PHE A 258 -0.24 -16.34 10.39
N VAL A 259 0.29 -16.16 9.18
CA VAL A 259 -0.50 -16.14 7.94
C VAL A 259 0.02 -17.18 6.96
N GLU A 260 -0.87 -17.70 6.10
CA GLU A 260 -0.53 -18.70 5.11
C GLU A 260 0.22 -18.09 3.92
N GLY A 261 1.49 -18.49 3.75
CA GLY A 261 2.30 -18.17 2.59
C GLY A 261 2.75 -16.71 2.47
N ASP A 262 3.68 -16.49 1.54
CA ASP A 262 4.26 -15.17 1.30
C ASP A 262 3.26 -14.20 0.62
N SER A 263 2.26 -14.72 -0.11
CA SER A 263 1.25 -13.91 -0.79
C SER A 263 0.31 -13.24 0.22
N ALA A 264 -0.34 -14.02 1.11
CA ALA A 264 -1.15 -13.49 2.19
C ALA A 264 -0.31 -12.65 3.15
N GLY A 265 0.93 -13.07 3.42
CA GLY A 265 1.91 -12.30 4.18
C GLY A 265 2.18 -10.92 3.59
N GLY A 266 2.25 -10.77 2.28
CA GLY A 266 2.42 -9.50 1.59
C GLY A 266 1.25 -8.55 1.82
N SER A 267 0.01 -9.04 1.62
CA SER A 267 -1.22 -8.27 1.85
C SER A 267 -1.39 -7.89 3.32
N ALA A 268 -1.15 -8.83 4.24
CA ALA A 268 -1.23 -8.58 5.68
C ALA A 268 -0.19 -7.54 6.14
N LYS A 269 1.04 -7.57 5.59
CA LYS A 269 2.08 -6.56 5.87
C LYS A 269 1.69 -5.15 5.43
N GLN A 270 0.95 -5.03 4.34
CA GLN A 270 0.48 -3.73 3.84
C GLN A 270 -0.68 -3.18 4.67
N SER A 271 -1.58 -4.06 5.15
CA SER A 271 -2.81 -3.69 5.86
C SER A 271 -2.66 -3.55 7.36
N ARG A 272 -1.54 -4.03 7.94
CA ARG A 272 -1.34 -4.04 9.40
C ARG A 272 -1.12 -2.67 10.00
N GLU A 273 -1.49 -2.51 11.25
CA GLU A 273 -1.05 -1.38 12.07
C GLU A 273 0.39 -1.66 12.59
N ARG A 274 1.36 -0.99 11.98
CA ARG A 274 2.81 -1.21 12.26
C ARG A 274 3.21 -0.93 13.70
N LYS A 275 2.42 -0.14 14.42
CA LYS A 275 2.71 0.20 15.80
C LYS A 275 2.71 -1.04 16.68
N PHE A 276 1.70 -1.92 16.55
CA PHE A 276 1.49 -3.03 17.48
C PHE A 276 1.21 -4.39 16.80
N GLN A 277 1.08 -4.45 15.46
CA GLN A 277 0.83 -5.70 14.74
C GLN A 277 2.08 -6.20 14.01
N ALA A 278 2.46 -7.44 14.29
CA ALA A 278 3.53 -8.18 13.63
C ALA A 278 2.95 -9.27 12.72
N ILE A 279 3.57 -9.52 11.57
CA ILE A 279 3.17 -10.54 10.61
C ILE A 279 4.30 -11.53 10.39
N MET A 280 3.99 -12.82 10.46
CA MET A 280 4.90 -13.91 10.15
C MET A 280 4.26 -14.88 9.16
N PRO A 281 4.64 -14.83 7.87
CA PRO A 281 4.18 -15.81 6.90
C PRO A 281 4.81 -17.18 7.15
N LEU A 282 4.01 -18.23 7.02
CA LEU A 282 4.45 -19.61 7.10
C LEU A 282 4.63 -20.18 5.69
N ARG A 283 5.74 -20.84 5.43
CA ARG A 283 6.00 -21.47 4.12
C ARG A 283 5.42 -22.89 4.10
N GLY A 284 4.13 -22.97 3.80
CA GLY A 284 3.42 -24.25 3.73
C GLY A 284 3.06 -24.83 5.12
N LYS A 285 2.76 -26.12 5.12
CA LYS A 285 2.35 -26.87 6.31
C LYS A 285 3.54 -27.12 7.22
N ILE A 286 3.41 -26.76 8.50
CA ILE A 286 4.45 -27.06 9.49
C ILE A 286 4.46 -28.54 9.84
N LEU A 287 5.54 -28.99 10.48
CA LEU A 287 5.66 -30.35 11.00
C LEU A 287 4.50 -30.68 11.96
N ASN A 288 3.91 -31.87 11.82
CA ASN A 288 2.99 -32.37 12.84
C ASN A 288 3.78 -32.69 14.12
N THR A 289 3.50 -31.95 15.18
CA THR A 289 4.28 -31.99 16.44
C THR A 289 3.60 -32.79 17.53
N TRP A 290 2.41 -33.37 17.28
CA TRP A 290 1.58 -33.98 18.31
C TRP A 290 2.26 -35.12 19.07
N ASP A 291 2.96 -36.01 18.35
CA ASP A 291 3.60 -37.20 18.90
C ASP A 291 5.13 -37.02 19.15
N LEU A 292 5.63 -35.80 18.97
CA LEU A 292 7.07 -35.51 19.09
C LEU A 292 7.36 -34.77 20.39
N GLU A 293 8.60 -34.96 20.89
CA GLU A 293 9.08 -34.22 22.06
C GLU A 293 9.60 -32.82 21.69
N SER A 294 9.53 -31.88 22.65
CA SER A 294 9.93 -30.47 22.43
C SER A 294 11.38 -30.32 21.92
N ALA A 295 12.28 -31.19 22.36
CA ALA A 295 13.68 -31.21 21.91
C ALA A 295 13.85 -31.65 20.45
N GLU A 296 12.89 -32.41 19.90
CA GLU A 296 12.93 -32.89 18.52
C GLU A 296 12.35 -31.88 17.56
N ILE A 297 11.25 -31.26 17.91
CA ILE A 297 10.54 -30.30 17.04
C ILE A 297 11.34 -29.04 16.77
N ILE A 298 12.21 -28.61 17.68
CA ILE A 298 13.07 -27.41 17.53
C ILE A 298 14.13 -27.59 16.43
N LYS A 299 14.34 -28.81 15.94
CA LYS A 299 15.21 -29.09 14.78
C LYS A 299 14.58 -28.61 13.46
N SER A 300 13.25 -28.49 13.40
CA SER A 300 12.54 -27.89 12.25
C SER A 300 12.82 -26.38 12.20
N VAL A 301 13.21 -25.89 11.03
CA VAL A 301 13.49 -24.47 10.80
C VAL A 301 12.23 -23.63 11.09
N GLU A 302 11.07 -24.09 10.64
CA GLU A 302 9.78 -23.40 10.83
C GLU A 302 9.42 -23.30 12.31
N ILE A 303 9.59 -24.39 13.08
CA ILE A 303 9.29 -24.39 14.52
C ILE A 303 10.28 -23.51 15.28
N LYS A 304 11.56 -23.55 14.91
CA LYS A 304 12.58 -22.66 15.46
C LYS A 304 12.27 -21.20 15.20
N ASP A 305 11.84 -20.88 13.99
CA ASP A 305 11.42 -19.53 13.61
C ASP A 305 10.21 -19.07 14.42
N ILE A 306 9.21 -19.95 14.60
CA ILE A 306 8.03 -19.69 15.42
C ILE A 306 8.44 -19.42 16.87
N ALA A 307 9.27 -20.29 17.47
CA ALA A 307 9.77 -20.14 18.85
C ALA A 307 10.53 -18.81 19.02
N THR A 308 11.38 -18.47 18.06
CA THR A 308 12.16 -17.22 18.07
C THR A 308 11.24 -16.00 17.93
N ALA A 309 10.23 -16.07 17.07
CA ALA A 309 9.26 -14.99 16.90
C ALA A 309 8.42 -14.76 18.17
N ILE A 310 7.90 -15.83 18.77
CA ILE A 310 7.12 -15.79 20.00
C ILE A 310 7.98 -15.31 21.18
N GLY A 311 9.27 -15.70 21.23
CA GLY A 311 10.18 -15.42 22.31
C GLY A 311 10.20 -16.51 23.40
N VAL A 312 9.42 -17.58 23.24
CA VAL A 312 9.29 -18.68 24.19
C VAL A 312 9.65 -20.00 23.51
N ASN A 313 10.44 -20.85 24.17
CA ASN A 313 10.80 -22.16 23.64
C ASN A 313 9.66 -23.18 23.83
N PRO A 314 9.48 -24.15 22.90
CA PRO A 314 8.55 -25.24 23.06
C PRO A 314 8.81 -26.02 24.35
N GLY A 315 7.77 -26.32 25.11
CA GLY A 315 7.86 -27.04 26.38
C GLY A 315 8.29 -26.21 27.58
N SER A 316 8.56 -24.90 27.41
CA SER A 316 8.85 -24.01 28.53
C SER A 316 7.61 -23.78 29.40
N ALA A 317 7.81 -23.81 30.72
CA ALA A 317 6.80 -23.39 31.68
C ALA A 317 6.80 -21.87 31.90
N ASP A 318 7.95 -21.24 31.63
CA ASP A 318 8.18 -19.82 31.77
C ASP A 318 7.85 -19.08 30.46
N ILE A 319 7.04 -18.04 30.57
CA ILE A 319 6.60 -17.18 29.46
C ILE A 319 7.05 -15.71 29.62
N ASP A 320 7.96 -15.40 30.54
CA ASP A 320 8.41 -14.03 30.81
C ASP A 320 9.12 -13.38 29.63
N SER A 321 9.65 -14.20 28.71
CA SER A 321 10.27 -13.74 27.46
C SER A 321 9.29 -13.57 26.29
N LEU A 322 7.97 -13.68 26.53
CA LEU A 322 6.94 -13.50 25.53
C LEU A 322 7.04 -12.12 24.86
N ARG A 323 6.94 -12.08 23.54
CA ARG A 323 7.15 -10.86 22.76
C ARG A 323 5.84 -10.18 22.33
N TYR A 324 4.75 -10.94 22.27
CA TYR A 324 3.46 -10.44 21.83
C TYR A 324 2.34 -10.90 22.76
N GLY A 325 1.49 -9.98 23.16
CA GLY A 325 0.38 -10.28 24.08
C GLY A 325 -0.72 -11.12 23.44
N LYS A 326 -0.87 -11.05 22.10
CA LYS A 326 -1.78 -11.90 21.35
C LYS A 326 -1.06 -12.57 20.20
N ILE A 327 -1.27 -13.85 20.03
CA ILE A 327 -0.74 -14.67 18.95
C ILE A 327 -1.94 -15.22 18.19
N CYS A 328 -2.15 -14.71 16.98
CA CYS A 328 -3.33 -14.99 16.16
C CYS A 328 -2.96 -15.91 14.98
N ILE A 329 -3.66 -17.03 14.86
CA ILE A 329 -3.59 -17.92 13.71
C ILE A 329 -4.61 -17.43 12.70
N LEU A 330 -4.15 -16.92 11.53
CA LEU A 330 -4.98 -16.38 10.46
C LEU A 330 -4.72 -17.20 9.19
N ALA A 331 -5.57 -18.19 8.95
CA ALA A 331 -5.53 -19.05 7.78
C ALA A 331 -6.82 -18.92 6.99
N ASP A 332 -6.77 -19.23 5.69
CA ASP A 332 -7.93 -19.18 4.81
C ASP A 332 -8.99 -20.22 5.22
N ALA A 333 -10.25 -19.97 4.85
CA ALA A 333 -11.38 -20.86 5.21
C ALA A 333 -11.49 -22.09 4.27
N ASP A 334 -10.39 -22.48 3.62
CA ASP A 334 -10.33 -23.67 2.77
C ASP A 334 -9.68 -24.88 3.49
N SER A 335 -9.56 -26.01 2.79
CA SER A 335 -9.03 -27.25 3.36
C SER A 335 -7.55 -27.13 3.78
N ASP A 336 -6.76 -26.35 3.05
CA ASP A 336 -5.33 -26.18 3.33
C ASP A 336 -5.12 -25.24 4.51
N GLY A 337 -5.85 -24.11 4.56
CA GLY A 337 -5.83 -23.21 5.69
C GLY A 337 -6.31 -23.86 6.99
N LEU A 338 -7.38 -24.66 6.95
CA LEU A 338 -7.84 -25.45 8.11
C LEU A 338 -6.79 -26.45 8.58
N HIS A 339 -6.05 -27.06 7.65
CA HIS A 339 -4.97 -27.97 8.02
C HIS A 339 -3.80 -27.24 8.69
N ILE A 340 -3.39 -26.07 8.16
CA ILE A 340 -2.34 -25.22 8.77
C ILE A 340 -2.78 -24.77 10.17
N ALA A 341 -4.01 -24.28 10.31
CA ALA A 341 -4.55 -23.88 11.60
C ALA A 341 -4.55 -25.06 12.61
N THR A 342 -4.95 -26.26 12.18
CA THR A 342 -4.93 -27.47 13.01
C THR A 342 -3.52 -27.82 13.49
N LEU A 343 -2.51 -27.77 12.61
CA LEU A 343 -1.12 -28.05 12.96
C LEU A 343 -0.56 -27.02 13.95
N LEU A 344 -0.88 -25.74 13.79
CA LEU A 344 -0.51 -24.68 14.73
C LEU A 344 -1.22 -24.84 16.08
N CYS A 345 -2.50 -25.18 16.08
CA CYS A 345 -3.23 -25.49 17.30
C CYS A 345 -2.63 -26.71 18.02
N ALA A 346 -2.26 -27.76 17.29
CA ALA A 346 -1.61 -28.94 17.85
C ALA A 346 -0.25 -28.58 18.50
N LEU A 347 0.56 -27.76 17.81
CA LEU A 347 1.81 -27.22 18.35
C LEU A 347 1.56 -26.45 19.65
N CYS A 348 0.57 -25.55 19.67
CA CYS A 348 0.26 -24.74 20.85
C CYS A 348 -0.26 -25.58 22.01
N LEU A 349 -1.17 -26.52 21.76
CA LEU A 349 -1.76 -27.39 22.78
C LEU A 349 -0.72 -28.32 23.42
N ARG A 350 0.19 -28.85 22.63
CA ARG A 350 1.18 -29.83 23.11
C ARG A 350 2.40 -29.16 23.74
N HIS A 351 2.92 -28.08 23.14
CA HIS A 351 4.23 -27.52 23.47
C HIS A 351 4.20 -26.10 24.04
N TYR A 352 3.06 -25.38 23.97
CA TYR A 352 2.89 -24.02 24.48
C TYR A 352 1.67 -23.89 25.40
N LYS A 353 1.37 -24.95 26.17
CA LYS A 353 0.23 -24.97 27.08
C LYS A 353 0.15 -23.74 28.01
N PRO A 354 1.25 -23.20 28.58
CA PRO A 354 1.19 -22.00 29.41
C PRO A 354 0.65 -20.77 28.66
N LEU A 355 0.96 -20.59 27.37
CA LEU A 355 0.43 -19.48 26.57
C LEU A 355 -1.10 -19.59 26.35
N ILE A 356 -1.61 -20.81 26.21
CA ILE A 356 -3.05 -21.04 26.07
C ILE A 356 -3.76 -20.73 27.39
N LEU A 357 -3.22 -21.23 28.52
CA LEU A 357 -3.81 -21.01 29.83
C LEU A 357 -3.80 -19.54 30.25
N ALA A 358 -2.79 -18.78 29.80
CA ALA A 358 -2.70 -17.34 29.99
C ALA A 358 -3.55 -16.52 28.99
N GLY A 359 -4.20 -17.16 28.01
CA GLY A 359 -5.11 -16.49 27.08
C GLY A 359 -4.40 -15.74 25.93
N HIS A 360 -3.19 -16.13 25.57
CA HIS A 360 -2.41 -15.45 24.53
C HIS A 360 -2.66 -15.99 23.11
N ILE A 361 -3.32 -17.16 22.95
CA ILE A 361 -3.50 -17.82 21.65
C ILE A 361 -4.92 -17.59 21.12
N TYR A 362 -5.02 -17.14 19.88
CA TYR A 362 -6.27 -16.85 19.18
C TYR A 362 -6.29 -17.53 17.81
N VAL A 363 -7.47 -17.96 17.37
CA VAL A 363 -7.69 -18.51 16.03
C VAL A 363 -8.72 -17.64 15.34
N ALA A 364 -8.34 -17.04 14.22
CA ALA A 364 -9.27 -16.31 13.39
C ALA A 364 -10.18 -17.29 12.64
N MET A 365 -11.48 -16.99 12.60
CA MET A 365 -12.49 -17.79 11.91
C MET A 365 -13.07 -16.98 10.76
N PRO A 366 -12.35 -16.88 9.60
CA PRO A 366 -12.86 -16.15 8.46
C PRO A 366 -14.10 -16.85 7.90
N PRO A 367 -15.07 -16.09 7.37
CA PRO A 367 -16.24 -16.68 6.72
C PRO A 367 -15.82 -17.38 5.42
N LEU A 368 -16.44 -18.52 5.11
CA LEU A 368 -16.19 -19.26 3.86
C LEU A 368 -16.73 -18.49 2.64
N PHE A 369 -17.82 -17.75 2.82
CA PHE A 369 -18.47 -16.95 1.79
C PHE A 369 -18.72 -15.54 2.30
N ARG A 370 -18.55 -14.58 1.43
CA ARG A 370 -19.01 -13.20 1.59
C ARG A 370 -20.04 -12.93 0.50
N ILE A 371 -21.20 -12.42 0.87
CA ILE A 371 -22.22 -11.93 -0.05
C ILE A 371 -22.13 -10.42 0.00
N ASP A 372 -21.71 -9.82 -1.12
CA ASP A 372 -21.63 -8.37 -1.29
C ASP A 372 -22.91 -7.80 -1.86
#